data_8fe30bf6bc981236cc7d34370ae6c845
#
_entry.id   8fe30bf6bc981236cc7d34370ae6c845
#
_cell.length_a   1.000
_cell.length_b   1.000
_cell.length_c   1.000
_cell.angle_alpha   90.00
_cell.angle_beta   90.00
_cell.angle_gamma   90.00
#
_symmetry.space_group_name_H-M   'P 1'
#
loop_
_entity.id
_entity.type
_entity.pdbx_description
1 polymer ?
#
loop_
_entity_poly.entity_id
_entity_poly.type
_entity_poly.pdbx_seq_one_letter_code
_entity_poly.pdbx_strand_id
1 'polypeptide(L)'
;MNTDDEVQTKEFRALLEELRKQLLDASIYFDIWEQLWPTAQVVDVINRYKGFFQPTRKALFDQFSIKICNILSNDRRSPSFHKVFKMLENNPSLAPEIDIRSLRKRLKQYRAVLTAIENYRNTKAAHWDIQSAVEKKTCVIRPEQKDVKRIRGHVQ
;
A
#
# COMPACT_ATOMS: atom_id res chain seq x y z
N MET A 1 -36.67 8.48 -1.51
CA MET A 1 -35.30 7.87 -1.39
C MET A 1 -35.52 6.64 -0.54
N ASN A 2 -35.09 5.47 -1.00
CA ASN A 2 -35.36 4.23 -0.29
C ASN A 2 -34.40 4.13 0.91
N THR A 3 -34.84 3.69 2.06
CA THR A 3 -34.03 3.53 3.28
C THR A 3 -32.77 2.68 3.02
N ASP A 4 -32.86 1.71 2.12
CA ASP A 4 -31.71 0.87 1.72
C ASP A 4 -30.65 1.64 0.94
N ASP A 5 -31.02 2.60 0.10
CA ASP A 5 -30.09 3.44 -0.65
C ASP A 5 -29.31 4.39 0.27
N GLU A 6 -29.95 4.91 1.31
CA GLU A 6 -29.28 5.75 2.32
C GLU A 6 -28.25 4.95 3.13
N VAL A 7 -28.58 3.73 3.52
CA VAL A 7 -27.69 2.84 4.26
C VAL A 7 -26.47 2.49 3.41
N GLN A 8 -26.66 2.09 2.14
CA GLN A 8 -25.58 1.77 1.23
C GLN A 8 -24.65 2.98 0.96
N THR A 9 -25.25 4.17 0.79
CA THR A 9 -24.48 5.40 0.60
C THR A 9 -23.61 5.72 1.82
N LYS A 10 -24.13 5.53 3.03
CA LYS A 10 -23.40 5.73 4.28
C LYS A 10 -22.25 4.74 4.43
N GLU A 11 -22.49 3.46 4.14
CA GLU A 11 -21.45 2.42 4.16
C GLU A 11 -20.36 2.70 3.13
N PHE A 12 -20.72 3.09 1.92
CA PHE A 12 -19.77 3.43 0.86
C PHE A 12 -18.88 4.60 1.26
N ARG A 13 -19.44 5.67 1.81
CA ARG A 13 -18.69 6.82 2.30
C ARG A 13 -17.73 6.43 3.44
N ALA A 14 -18.20 5.64 4.39
CA ALA A 14 -17.35 5.15 5.50
C ALA A 14 -16.18 4.30 4.99
N LEU A 15 -16.43 3.43 4.00
CA LEU A 15 -15.40 2.63 3.35
C LEU A 15 -14.35 3.50 2.64
N LEU A 16 -14.78 4.49 1.88
CA LEU A 16 -13.87 5.42 1.19
C LEU A 16 -13.02 6.21 2.18
N GLU A 17 -13.62 6.70 3.27
CA GLU A 17 -12.88 7.46 4.28
C GLU A 17 -11.82 6.60 4.97
N GLU A 18 -12.15 5.35 5.28
CA GLU A 18 -11.18 4.42 5.87
C GLU A 18 -10.03 4.09 4.90
N LEU A 19 -10.35 3.87 3.62
CA LEU A 19 -9.31 3.68 2.59
C LEU A 19 -8.44 4.92 2.42
N ARG A 20 -9.03 6.11 2.47
CA ARG A 20 -8.29 7.37 2.41
C ARG A 20 -7.29 7.49 3.56
N LYS A 21 -7.70 7.14 4.79
CA LYS A 21 -6.80 7.12 5.96
C LYS A 21 -5.65 6.14 5.77
N GLN A 22 -5.95 4.92 5.33
CA GLN A 22 -4.92 3.90 5.12
C GLN A 22 -3.92 4.29 4.02
N LEU A 23 -4.40 4.92 2.94
CA LEU A 23 -3.54 5.45 1.88
C LEU A 23 -2.66 6.60 2.37
N LEU A 24 -3.22 7.50 3.18
CA LEU A 24 -2.45 8.60 3.78
C LEU A 24 -1.35 8.07 4.70
N ASP A 25 -1.68 7.12 5.58
CA ASP A 25 -0.70 6.47 6.46
C ASP A 25 0.41 5.80 5.63
N ALA A 26 0.04 5.03 4.59
CA ALA A 26 1.00 4.40 3.71
C ALA A 26 1.91 5.42 3.02
N SER A 27 1.36 6.53 2.55
CA SER A 27 2.14 7.62 1.94
C SER A 27 3.14 8.22 2.94
N ILE A 28 2.72 8.49 4.18
CA ILE A 28 3.59 9.02 5.24
C ILE A 28 4.75 8.07 5.52
N TYR A 29 4.47 6.77 5.73
CA TYR A 29 5.52 5.78 5.99
C TYR A 29 6.51 5.69 4.84
N PHE A 30 6.02 5.73 3.60
CA PHE A 30 6.87 5.67 2.43
C PHE A 30 7.72 6.94 2.28
N ASP A 31 7.14 8.12 2.48
CA ASP A 31 7.84 9.41 2.38
C ASP A 31 8.98 9.50 3.38
N ILE A 32 8.75 9.11 4.64
CA ILE A 32 9.79 9.08 5.67
C ILE A 32 10.86 8.04 5.31
N TRP A 33 10.46 6.85 4.86
CA TRP A 33 11.38 5.81 4.43
C TRP A 33 12.28 6.27 3.28
N GLU A 34 11.72 6.98 2.27
CA GLU A 34 12.47 7.52 1.16
C GLU A 34 13.49 8.57 1.63
N GLN A 35 13.10 9.45 2.55
CA GLN A 35 14.00 10.47 3.12
C GLN A 35 15.15 9.89 3.94
N LEU A 36 14.97 8.69 4.52
CA LEU A 36 16.01 8.00 5.28
C LEU A 36 17.00 7.22 4.40
N TRP A 37 16.93 7.34 3.06
CA TRP A 37 17.96 6.79 2.20
C TRP A 37 19.23 7.64 2.28
N PRO A 38 20.41 6.99 2.46
CA PRO A 38 21.65 7.71 2.59
C PRO A 38 21.96 8.47 1.29
N THR A 39 22.01 9.78 1.39
CA THR A 39 22.60 10.66 0.39
C THR A 39 24.05 10.93 0.76
N ALA A 40 24.86 11.44 -0.17
CA ALA A 40 26.23 11.80 0.11
C ALA A 40 26.38 12.78 1.31
N GLN A 41 25.35 13.61 1.54
CA GLN A 41 25.35 14.62 2.60
C GLN A 41 25.02 14.06 3.99
N VAL A 42 24.27 12.96 4.08
CA VAL A 42 23.77 12.42 5.37
C VAL A 42 24.33 11.04 5.70
N VAL A 43 25.14 10.45 4.81
CA VAL A 43 25.67 9.09 4.97
C VAL A 43 26.44 8.92 6.28
N ASP A 44 27.24 9.91 6.68
CA ASP A 44 28.04 9.84 7.91
C ASP A 44 27.15 9.85 9.16
N VAL A 45 26.09 10.66 9.16
CA VAL A 45 25.11 10.69 10.25
C VAL A 45 24.38 9.35 10.35
N ILE A 46 23.92 8.81 9.23
CA ILE A 46 23.22 7.51 9.19
C ILE A 46 24.15 6.38 9.65
N ASN A 47 25.41 6.39 9.23
CA ASN A 47 26.40 5.38 9.63
C ASN A 47 26.75 5.48 11.12
N ARG A 48 26.85 6.71 11.66
CA ARG A 48 27.11 6.94 13.08
C ARG A 48 25.98 6.40 13.97
N TYR A 49 24.75 6.53 13.52
CA TYR A 49 23.55 6.11 14.25
C TYR A 49 22.82 4.93 13.58
N LYS A 50 23.57 4.04 12.94
CA LYS A 50 23.02 2.90 12.19
C LYS A 50 22.09 2.02 13.02
N GLY A 51 22.34 1.87 14.33
CA GLY A 51 21.48 1.13 15.25
C GLY A 51 20.07 1.70 15.38
N PHE A 52 19.89 2.99 15.10
CA PHE A 52 18.59 3.64 15.05
C PHE A 52 18.02 3.64 13.62
N PHE A 53 18.80 4.10 12.64
CA PHE A 53 18.27 4.31 11.28
C PHE A 53 17.95 3.02 10.53
N GLN A 54 18.73 1.96 10.70
CA GLN A 54 18.46 0.69 10.00
C GLN A 54 17.13 0.03 10.42
N PRO A 55 16.87 -0.20 11.74
CA PRO A 55 15.58 -0.76 12.16
C PRO A 55 14.41 0.17 11.89
N THR A 56 14.59 1.49 12.00
CA THR A 56 13.55 2.48 11.69
C THR A 56 13.13 2.40 10.22
N ARG A 57 14.11 2.37 9.31
CA ARG A 57 13.83 2.23 7.87
C ARG A 57 13.09 0.93 7.56
N LYS A 58 13.53 -0.17 8.19
CA LYS A 58 12.85 -1.46 8.04
C LYS A 58 11.41 -1.38 8.51
N ALA A 59 11.17 -0.86 9.71
CA ALA A 59 9.85 -0.74 10.30
C ALA A 59 8.89 0.12 9.43
N LEU A 60 9.38 1.24 8.89
CA LEU A 60 8.60 2.10 8.00
C LEU A 60 8.19 1.37 6.72
N PHE A 61 9.10 0.64 6.10
CA PHE A 61 8.78 -0.13 4.89
C PHE A 61 7.86 -1.32 5.18
N ASP A 62 8.01 -1.97 6.33
CA ASP A 62 7.11 -3.03 6.79
C ASP A 62 5.68 -2.48 6.95
N GLN A 63 5.51 -1.33 7.63
CA GLN A 63 4.21 -0.69 7.82
C GLN A 63 3.59 -0.23 6.50
N PHE A 64 4.36 0.41 5.62
CA PHE A 64 3.93 0.75 4.26
C PHE A 64 3.40 -0.49 3.54
N SER A 65 4.18 -1.58 3.52
CA SER A 65 3.84 -2.81 2.82
C SER A 65 2.56 -3.46 3.36
N ILE A 66 2.39 -3.48 4.69
CA ILE A 66 1.18 -3.99 5.34
C ILE A 66 -0.05 -3.16 4.94
N LYS A 67 0.05 -1.82 4.99
CA LYS A 67 -1.05 -0.93 4.61
C LYS A 67 -1.47 -1.11 3.15
N ILE A 68 -0.51 -1.13 2.22
CA ILE A 68 -0.79 -1.36 0.79
C ILE A 68 -1.46 -2.73 0.57
N CYS A 69 -0.95 -3.78 1.20
CA CYS A 69 -1.55 -5.11 1.06
C CYS A 69 -2.98 -5.18 1.63
N ASN A 70 -3.27 -4.48 2.73
CA ASN A 70 -4.61 -4.42 3.30
C ASN A 70 -5.59 -3.72 2.35
N ILE A 71 -5.20 -2.59 1.76
CA ILE A 71 -5.99 -1.83 0.78
C ILE A 71 -6.31 -2.68 -0.47
N LEU A 72 -5.39 -3.58 -0.85
CA LEU A 72 -5.55 -4.45 -2.03
C LEU A 72 -6.13 -5.83 -1.69
N SER A 73 -6.39 -6.10 -0.42
CA SER A 73 -6.89 -7.40 0.06
C SER A 73 -8.24 -7.77 -0.57
N ASN A 74 -8.41 -9.06 -0.84
CA ASN A 74 -9.70 -9.65 -1.20
C ASN A 74 -10.50 -10.12 0.03
N ASP A 75 -9.99 -9.93 1.25
CA ASP A 75 -10.72 -10.28 2.47
C ASP A 75 -11.98 -9.42 2.59
N ARG A 76 -13.13 -10.09 2.68
CA ARG A 76 -14.45 -9.43 2.79
C ARG A 76 -14.59 -8.55 4.03
N ARG A 77 -13.81 -8.82 5.08
CA ARG A 77 -13.84 -8.07 6.35
C ARG A 77 -13.00 -6.81 6.31
N SER A 78 -12.03 -6.73 5.39
CA SER A 78 -11.11 -5.62 5.29
C SER A 78 -11.65 -4.51 4.38
N PRO A 79 -11.52 -3.23 4.76
CA PRO A 79 -11.71 -2.12 3.83
C PRO A 79 -10.68 -2.23 2.70
N SER A 80 -11.16 -2.40 1.46
CA SER A 80 -10.26 -2.61 0.32
C SER A 80 -10.86 -2.07 -0.97
N PHE A 81 -10.01 -1.83 -1.98
CA PHE A 81 -10.48 -1.48 -3.32
C PHE A 81 -11.38 -2.54 -3.93
N HIS A 82 -11.14 -3.81 -3.62
CA HIS A 82 -12.02 -4.88 -4.09
C HIS A 82 -13.47 -4.69 -3.60
N LYS A 83 -13.63 -4.31 -2.32
CA LYS A 83 -14.95 -4.03 -1.75
C LYS A 83 -15.59 -2.79 -2.40
N VAL A 84 -14.82 -1.73 -2.64
CA VAL A 84 -15.29 -0.53 -3.37
C VAL A 84 -15.80 -0.90 -4.75
N PHE A 85 -15.00 -1.62 -5.54
CA PHE A 85 -15.38 -2.03 -6.89
C PHE A 85 -16.65 -2.89 -6.89
N LYS A 86 -16.76 -3.80 -5.94
CA LYS A 86 -17.95 -4.65 -5.80
C LYS A 86 -19.21 -3.84 -5.46
N MET A 87 -19.10 -2.84 -4.57
CA MET A 87 -20.22 -1.95 -4.23
C MET A 87 -20.65 -1.14 -5.44
N LEU A 88 -19.70 -0.57 -6.21
CA LEU A 88 -20.00 0.19 -7.44
C LEU A 88 -20.56 -0.68 -8.57
N GLU A 89 -20.14 -1.93 -8.68
CA GLU A 89 -20.70 -2.89 -9.66
C GLU A 89 -22.16 -3.25 -9.31
N ASN A 90 -22.46 -3.38 -8.02
CA ASN A 90 -23.81 -3.70 -7.57
C ASN A 90 -24.74 -2.48 -7.59
N ASN A 91 -24.21 -1.28 -7.35
CA ASN A 91 -24.97 -0.03 -7.34
C ASN A 91 -24.14 1.10 -7.99
N PRO A 92 -24.18 1.24 -9.33
CA PRO A 92 -23.48 2.30 -10.04
C PRO A 92 -23.89 3.72 -9.67
N SER A 93 -25.08 3.90 -9.08
CA SER A 93 -25.56 5.22 -8.67
C SER A 93 -24.78 5.84 -7.49
N LEU A 94 -23.97 5.04 -6.77
CA LEU A 94 -23.13 5.53 -5.69
C LEU A 94 -22.04 6.50 -6.17
N ALA A 95 -21.55 6.32 -7.40
CA ALA A 95 -20.60 7.23 -8.03
C ALA A 95 -20.68 7.09 -9.57
N PRO A 96 -21.71 7.71 -10.20
CA PRO A 96 -22.02 7.52 -11.62
C PRO A 96 -20.92 8.01 -12.56
N GLU A 97 -20.08 8.94 -12.11
CA GLU A 97 -18.94 9.49 -12.85
C GLU A 97 -17.73 8.56 -12.90
N ILE A 98 -17.72 7.47 -12.13
CA ILE A 98 -16.55 6.59 -12.00
C ILE A 98 -16.59 5.45 -13.00
N ASP A 99 -15.61 5.42 -13.89
CA ASP A 99 -15.33 4.27 -14.76
C ASP A 99 -14.47 3.22 -14.06
N ILE A 100 -15.13 2.21 -13.46
CA ILE A 100 -14.49 1.10 -12.77
C ILE A 100 -13.52 0.33 -13.68
N ARG A 101 -13.82 0.19 -14.97
CA ARG A 101 -12.98 -0.53 -15.93
C ARG A 101 -11.65 0.19 -16.12
N SER A 102 -11.68 1.50 -16.26
CA SER A 102 -10.49 2.34 -16.34
C SER A 102 -9.64 2.24 -15.08
N LEU A 103 -10.26 2.32 -13.90
CA LEU A 103 -9.56 2.17 -12.62
C LEU A 103 -8.88 0.80 -12.48
N ARG A 104 -9.58 -0.28 -12.82
CA ARG A 104 -9.00 -1.63 -12.82
C ARG A 104 -7.85 -1.78 -13.82
N LYS A 105 -7.96 -1.16 -14.99
CA LYS A 105 -6.88 -1.15 -15.99
C LYS A 105 -5.65 -0.42 -15.45
N ARG A 106 -5.84 0.74 -14.82
CA ARG A 106 -4.74 1.49 -14.18
C ARG A 106 -4.08 0.66 -13.08
N LEU A 107 -4.86 0.04 -12.19
CA LEU A 107 -4.31 -0.80 -11.12
C LEU A 107 -3.49 -1.99 -11.66
N LYS A 108 -3.92 -2.59 -12.78
CA LYS A 108 -3.18 -3.67 -13.44
C LYS A 108 -1.78 -3.24 -13.92
N GLN A 109 -1.58 -1.98 -14.28
CA GLN A 109 -0.27 -1.47 -14.72
C GLN A 109 0.79 -1.56 -13.62
N TYR A 110 0.37 -1.54 -12.35
CA TYR A 110 1.25 -1.61 -11.18
C TYR A 110 1.38 -3.03 -10.61
N ARG A 111 0.79 -4.03 -11.28
CA ARG A 111 0.71 -5.41 -10.77
C ARG A 111 2.07 -5.98 -10.34
N ALA A 112 3.12 -5.75 -11.14
CA ALA A 112 4.46 -6.26 -10.81
C ALA A 112 4.98 -5.69 -9.49
N VAL A 113 4.86 -4.36 -9.30
CA VAL A 113 5.29 -3.68 -8.06
C VAL A 113 4.43 -4.13 -6.88
N LEU A 114 3.11 -4.22 -7.06
CA LEU A 114 2.19 -4.66 -6.01
C LEU A 114 2.45 -6.10 -5.59
N THR A 115 2.73 -7.00 -6.54
CA THR A 115 3.13 -8.39 -6.24
C THR A 115 4.46 -8.45 -5.48
N ALA A 116 5.43 -7.60 -5.84
CA ALA A 116 6.70 -7.52 -5.11
C ALA A 116 6.52 -7.06 -3.66
N ILE A 117 5.64 -6.07 -3.42
CA ILE A 117 5.28 -5.60 -2.07
C ILE A 117 4.56 -6.70 -1.29
N GLU A 118 3.64 -7.41 -1.92
CA GLU A 118 2.91 -8.53 -1.29
C GLU A 118 3.86 -9.67 -0.90
N ASN A 119 4.76 -10.07 -1.78
CA ASN A 119 5.78 -11.07 -1.50
C ASN A 119 6.68 -10.63 -0.34
N TYR A 120 7.11 -9.36 -0.34
CA TYR A 120 7.89 -8.81 0.77
C TYR A 120 7.10 -8.89 2.08
N ARG A 121 5.84 -8.42 2.13
CA ARG A 121 5.00 -8.50 3.32
C ARG A 121 4.88 -9.93 3.82
N ASN A 122 4.59 -10.88 2.93
CA ASN A 122 4.38 -12.28 3.30
C ASN A 122 5.64 -12.94 3.85
N THR A 123 6.81 -12.60 3.32
CA THR A 123 8.08 -13.27 3.68
C THR A 123 8.85 -12.56 4.79
N LYS A 124 8.72 -11.22 4.92
CA LYS A 124 9.60 -10.42 5.79
C LYS A 124 8.86 -9.62 6.87
N ALA A 125 7.65 -9.10 6.57
CA ALA A 125 6.95 -8.19 7.46
C ALA A 125 5.94 -8.91 8.37
N ALA A 126 5.26 -9.97 7.88
CA ALA A 126 4.19 -10.64 8.61
C ALA A 126 4.60 -11.98 9.23
N HIS A 127 5.64 -12.62 8.72
CA HIS A 127 6.10 -13.93 9.22
C HIS A 127 7.61 -13.97 9.31
N TRP A 128 8.12 -14.30 10.48
CA TRP A 128 9.41 -14.95 10.63
C TRP A 128 9.25 -16.39 10.15
N ASP A 129 9.25 -16.59 8.85
CA ASP A 129 9.23 -17.93 8.30
C ASP A 129 10.60 -18.57 8.56
N ILE A 130 10.57 -19.73 9.23
CA ILE A 130 11.74 -20.54 9.55
C ILE A 130 12.54 -20.85 8.27
N GLN A 131 11.86 -21.08 7.14
CA GLN A 131 12.51 -21.29 5.84
C GLN A 131 13.30 -20.09 5.35
N SER A 132 12.78 -18.87 5.49
CA SER A 132 13.51 -17.64 5.10
C SER A 132 14.67 -17.34 6.03
N ALA A 133 14.63 -17.78 7.27
CA ALA A 133 15.77 -17.69 8.21
C ALA A 133 16.89 -18.67 7.85
N VAL A 134 16.54 -19.86 7.36
CA VAL A 134 17.52 -20.93 7.00
C VAL A 134 18.13 -20.67 5.61
N GLU A 135 17.36 -20.22 4.64
CA GLU A 135 17.82 -20.10 3.24
C GLU A 135 18.64 -18.84 2.94
N LYS A 136 18.79 -17.87 3.87
CA LYS A 136 19.51 -16.59 3.64
C LYS A 136 19.25 -15.94 2.28
N LYS A 137 18.10 -16.21 1.67
CA LYS A 137 17.72 -15.57 0.42
C LYS A 137 17.52 -14.10 0.68
N THR A 138 18.54 -13.34 0.37
CA THR A 138 18.52 -11.88 0.36
C THR A 138 17.61 -11.44 -0.77
N CYS A 139 16.31 -11.43 -0.52
CA CYS A 139 15.39 -10.74 -1.40
C CYS A 139 15.66 -9.24 -1.20
N VAL A 140 16.68 -8.73 -1.90
CA VAL A 140 16.94 -7.29 -1.99
C VAL A 140 15.89 -6.77 -2.97
N ILE A 141 14.67 -6.51 -2.45
CA ILE A 141 13.78 -5.61 -3.15
C ILE A 141 14.44 -4.24 -3.01
N ARG A 142 15.22 -3.87 -4.00
CA ARG A 142 15.41 -2.46 -4.36
C ARG A 142 14.28 -2.16 -5.34
N PRO A 143 13.12 -1.62 -4.90
CA PRO A 143 12.22 -1.03 -5.87
C PRO A 143 13.08 0.04 -6.56
N GLU A 144 13.26 -0.09 -7.87
CA GLU A 144 13.95 0.98 -8.59
C GLU A 144 13.15 2.23 -8.27
N GLN A 145 13.81 3.28 -7.81
CA GLN A 145 13.18 4.55 -7.44
C GLN A 145 12.24 5.09 -8.53
N LYS A 146 12.47 4.69 -9.78
CA LYS A 146 11.64 4.99 -10.95
C LYS A 146 10.24 4.41 -10.87
N ASP A 147 10.07 3.18 -10.38
CA ASP A 147 8.76 2.51 -10.36
C ASP A 147 7.86 3.08 -9.26
N VAL A 148 8.44 3.50 -8.15
CA VAL A 148 7.69 4.08 -7.03
C VAL A 148 7.30 5.53 -7.29
N LYS A 149 8.18 6.33 -7.95
CA LYS A 149 7.85 7.69 -8.42
C LYS A 149 6.70 7.69 -9.43
N ARG A 150 6.55 6.63 -10.20
CA ARG A 150 5.45 6.46 -11.16
C ARG A 150 4.08 6.31 -10.50
N ILE A 151 4.03 5.73 -9.29
CA ILE A 151 2.80 5.65 -8.48
C ILE A 151 2.39 7.03 -7.99
N ARG A 152 3.36 7.89 -7.63
CA ARG A 152 3.14 9.23 -7.07
C ARG A 152 2.66 10.26 -8.10
N GLY A 153 3.14 10.19 -9.34
CA GLY A 153 2.82 11.17 -10.39
C GLY A 153 1.38 11.10 -10.93
N HIS A 154 0.53 10.22 -10.42
CA HIS A 154 -0.85 10.02 -10.88
C HIS A 154 -1.90 10.32 -9.81
N VAL A 155 -1.49 10.88 -8.67
CA VAL A 155 -2.38 11.23 -7.53
C VAL A 155 -2.57 12.76 -7.41
N GLN A 156 -2.02 13.54 -8.34
CA GLN A 156 -2.30 14.98 -8.46
C GLN A 156 -3.43 15.23 -9.45
#